data_bfbff8f0369b2fd3c33425ef179120c4
#
_entry.id   bfbff8f0369b2fd3c33425ef179120c4
#
_cell.length_a   1.000
_cell.length_b   1.000
_cell.length_c   1.000
_cell.angle_alpha   90.00
_cell.angle_beta   90.00
_cell.angle_gamma   90.00
#
_symmetry.space_group_name_H-M   'P 1'
#
loop_
_entity.id
_entity.type
_entity.pdbx_description
1 polymer ?
#
loop_
_entity_poly.entity_id
_entity_poly.type
_entity_poly.pdbx_seq_one_letter_code
_entity_poly.pdbx_strand_id
1 'polypeptide(L)'
;MRVATLSIALLSSMALMPMKTQAKIYAYPRADEVIITSGTKTTRTALDPNSIKILNWNMYKGSNSSWENDFKSLTKDVDIALLQEAYLDKKMTRVFREHPTMRLEMATSFILASRGYVPSGTAIGSDVKMTDLGYRISEPREPVIRTPKAVTYAKFAIEGHKEELLTITIHAINFVSSKKLMVQLNDIAKVVRAHKGPVVWAGDFNTWSKKKLRVMHELMAKLELTEAPFGPGRMKVFGNVIDFVFYKGLELRDSYVLPEVQGADHKPMVVEFYLP
;
A
#
# COMPACT_ATOMS: atom_id res chain seq x y z
N MET A 1 77.14 1.48 -46.28
CA MET A 1 75.67 1.28 -46.28
C MET A 1 75.15 1.27 -44.86
N ARG A 2 74.52 2.29 -44.39
CA ARG A 2 73.89 2.33 -43.07
C ARG A 2 72.39 2.44 -43.30
N VAL A 3 71.64 1.42 -42.83
CA VAL A 3 70.22 1.37 -42.89
C VAL A 3 69.69 2.06 -41.62
N ALA A 4 68.94 3.12 -41.79
CA ALA A 4 68.27 3.83 -40.71
C ALA A 4 66.88 3.17 -40.47
N THR A 5 66.67 2.65 -39.25
CA THR A 5 65.40 2.09 -38.81
C THR A 5 64.57 3.25 -38.24
N LEU A 6 63.44 3.53 -38.91
CA LEU A 6 62.44 4.53 -38.46
C LEU A 6 61.44 3.83 -37.54
N SER A 7 61.47 4.12 -36.22
CA SER A 7 60.45 3.68 -35.28
C SER A 7 59.27 4.63 -35.28
N ILE A 8 58.13 4.15 -35.75
CA ILE A 8 56.85 4.88 -35.67
C ILE A 8 56.19 4.51 -34.31
N ALA A 9 56.18 5.47 -33.41
CA ALA A 9 55.39 5.38 -32.18
C ALA A 9 53.92 5.72 -32.47
N LEU A 10 53.03 4.72 -32.51
CA LEU A 10 51.60 4.93 -32.51
C LEU A 10 51.13 5.29 -31.11
N LEU A 11 50.87 6.56 -30.83
CA LEU A 11 50.13 6.99 -29.66
C LEU A 11 48.63 6.72 -29.89
N SER A 12 48.12 5.63 -29.32
CA SER A 12 46.72 5.37 -29.27
C SER A 12 46.05 6.30 -28.23
N SER A 13 45.45 7.39 -28.69
CA SER A 13 44.55 8.22 -27.88
C SER A 13 43.26 7.41 -27.62
N MET A 14 43.21 6.68 -26.52
CA MET A 14 41.94 6.17 -25.99
C MET A 14 41.16 7.39 -25.49
N ALA A 15 40.22 7.88 -26.32
CA ALA A 15 39.19 8.83 -25.90
C ALA A 15 38.34 8.14 -24.80
N LEU A 16 38.48 8.62 -23.56
CA LEU A 16 37.52 8.30 -22.48
C LEU A 16 36.15 8.82 -22.91
N MET A 17 35.34 7.93 -23.51
CA MET A 17 33.92 8.21 -23.65
C MET A 17 33.32 8.37 -22.25
N PRO A 18 32.59 9.47 -21.97
CA PRO A 18 31.91 9.60 -20.70
C PRO A 18 30.95 8.43 -20.57
N MET A 19 31.14 7.59 -19.54
CA MET A 19 30.16 6.58 -19.16
C MET A 19 28.83 7.31 -18.94
N LYS A 20 27.87 7.09 -19.84
CA LYS A 20 26.48 7.53 -19.60
C LYS A 20 26.05 6.90 -18.28
N THR A 21 25.92 7.70 -17.24
CA THR A 21 25.28 7.30 -15.99
C THR A 21 23.92 6.74 -16.34
N GLN A 22 23.74 5.43 -16.17
CA GLN A 22 22.45 4.80 -16.36
C GLN A 22 21.49 5.47 -15.39
N ALA A 23 20.50 6.23 -15.91
CA ALA A 23 19.52 6.90 -15.10
C ALA A 23 18.83 5.86 -14.21
N LYS A 24 18.82 6.07 -12.90
CA LYS A 24 18.15 5.16 -11.96
C LYS A 24 16.67 5.11 -12.32
N ILE A 25 16.15 3.91 -12.59
CA ILE A 25 14.72 3.71 -12.88
C ILE A 25 13.86 4.08 -11.66
N TYR A 26 14.38 3.81 -10.46
CA TYR A 26 13.72 4.07 -9.18
C TYR A 26 14.59 4.94 -8.28
N ALA A 27 13.94 5.85 -7.57
CA ALA A 27 14.49 6.61 -6.47
C ALA A 27 13.72 6.27 -5.18
N TYR A 28 14.25 6.68 -4.05
CA TYR A 28 13.63 6.48 -2.74
C TYR A 28 13.41 7.83 -2.09
N PRO A 29 12.26 8.03 -1.40
CA PRO A 29 12.01 9.27 -0.69
C PRO A 29 12.99 9.42 0.48
N ARG A 30 13.32 10.64 0.85
CA ARG A 30 13.95 10.93 2.13
C ARG A 30 12.94 10.68 3.25
N ALA A 31 13.39 10.56 4.50
CA ALA A 31 12.51 10.25 5.63
C ALA A 31 11.37 11.26 5.82
N ASP A 32 11.64 12.54 5.55
CA ASP A 32 10.66 13.65 5.59
C ASP A 32 9.74 13.72 4.37
N GLU A 33 10.02 12.95 3.31
CA GLU A 33 9.24 12.90 2.06
C GLU A 33 8.41 11.63 1.91
N VAL A 34 8.48 10.70 2.88
CA VAL A 34 7.77 9.41 2.78
C VAL A 34 6.27 9.61 2.79
N ILE A 35 5.75 10.46 3.67
CA ILE A 35 4.31 10.75 3.77
C ILE A 35 3.95 11.91 2.85
N ILE A 36 2.97 11.65 1.97
CA ILE A 36 2.38 12.66 1.09
C ILE A 36 0.92 12.81 1.45
N THR A 37 0.54 14.04 1.82
CA THR A 37 -0.84 14.41 2.15
C THR A 37 -1.55 14.98 0.93
N SER A 38 -2.79 14.58 0.71
CA SER A 38 -3.68 15.10 -0.33
C SER A 38 -5.12 15.20 0.18
N GLY A 39 -5.99 15.88 -0.59
CA GLY A 39 -7.42 15.95 -0.33
C GLY A 39 -7.83 17.06 0.62
N THR A 40 -9.05 16.96 1.13
CA THR A 40 -9.72 17.99 1.90
C THR A 40 -9.43 17.85 3.40
N LYS A 41 -9.46 18.95 4.13
CA LYS A 41 -9.40 18.91 5.60
C LYS A 41 -10.67 18.25 6.13
N THR A 42 -10.49 17.20 6.93
CA THR A 42 -11.61 16.49 7.57
C THR A 42 -12.30 17.35 8.62
N THR A 43 -13.63 17.24 8.70
CA THR A 43 -14.44 17.92 9.71
C THR A 43 -14.92 17.00 10.83
N ARG A 44 -15.06 15.69 10.52
CA ARG A 44 -15.40 14.67 11.53
C ARG A 44 -14.17 14.38 12.39
N THR A 45 -14.38 14.26 13.69
CA THR A 45 -13.30 14.05 14.67
C THR A 45 -13.26 12.63 15.22
N ALA A 46 -14.36 11.88 15.09
CA ALA A 46 -14.47 10.50 15.57
C ALA A 46 -15.35 9.66 14.62
N LEU A 47 -15.15 8.35 14.64
CA LEU A 47 -15.97 7.34 13.97
C LEU A 47 -17.25 7.10 14.77
N ASP A 48 -18.36 6.83 14.08
CA ASP A 48 -19.61 6.36 14.71
C ASP A 48 -19.41 4.88 15.14
N PRO A 49 -19.51 4.55 16.45
CA PRO A 49 -19.38 3.18 16.91
C PRO A 49 -20.44 2.22 16.35
N ASN A 50 -21.57 2.76 15.89
CA ASN A 50 -22.65 1.93 15.35
C ASN A 50 -22.44 1.52 13.89
N SER A 51 -21.58 2.25 13.14
CA SER A 51 -21.30 1.95 11.73
C SER A 51 -19.95 2.50 11.32
N ILE A 52 -18.98 1.59 11.12
CA ILE A 52 -17.64 1.91 10.63
C ILE A 52 -17.44 1.17 9.32
N LYS A 53 -17.51 1.90 8.20
CA LYS A 53 -17.36 1.34 6.85
C LYS A 53 -15.96 1.53 6.32
N ILE A 54 -15.35 0.43 5.91
CA ILE A 54 -13.96 0.43 5.41
C ILE A 54 -13.92 -0.23 4.04
N LEU A 55 -13.35 0.51 3.08
CA LEU A 55 -12.97 0.02 1.75
C LEU A 55 -11.53 -0.49 1.78
N ASN A 56 -11.28 -1.68 1.24
CA ASN A 56 -9.94 -2.16 0.90
C ASN A 56 -9.82 -2.34 -0.61
N TRP A 57 -8.83 -1.70 -1.25
CA TRP A 57 -8.66 -1.80 -2.70
C TRP A 57 -7.22 -1.58 -3.17
N ASN A 58 -6.66 -2.58 -3.86
CA ASN A 58 -5.49 -2.37 -4.70
C ASN A 58 -5.95 -1.72 -6.01
N MET A 59 -5.52 -0.49 -6.26
CA MET A 59 -6.03 0.39 -7.32
C MET A 59 -5.33 0.19 -8.68
N TYR A 60 -4.38 -0.75 -8.79
CA TYR A 60 -3.65 -0.98 -10.02
C TYR A 60 -3.08 0.32 -10.64
N LYS A 61 -2.54 1.20 -9.80
CA LYS A 61 -1.98 2.52 -10.19
C LYS A 61 -2.96 3.43 -10.95
N GLY A 62 -4.26 3.18 -10.86
CA GLY A 62 -5.27 3.90 -11.63
C GLY A 62 -5.15 3.67 -13.15
N SER A 63 -4.62 2.52 -13.57
CA SER A 63 -4.31 2.23 -14.97
C SER A 63 -5.54 2.03 -15.85
N ASN A 64 -6.65 1.55 -15.27
CA ASN A 64 -7.89 1.32 -16.00
C ASN A 64 -8.66 2.63 -16.23
N SER A 65 -9.38 2.72 -17.34
CA SER A 65 -10.10 3.95 -17.73
C SER A 65 -11.22 4.35 -16.76
N SER A 66 -11.92 3.37 -16.17
CA SER A 66 -13.01 3.61 -15.21
C SER A 66 -12.52 3.96 -13.80
N TRP A 67 -11.22 3.79 -13.48
CA TRP A 67 -10.68 3.95 -12.12
C TRP A 67 -11.13 5.23 -11.40
N GLU A 68 -11.11 6.37 -12.08
CA GLU A 68 -11.47 7.65 -11.46
C GLU A 68 -12.94 7.69 -11.02
N ASN A 69 -13.84 7.21 -11.87
CA ASN A 69 -15.27 7.16 -11.56
C ASN A 69 -15.57 6.13 -10.46
N ASP A 70 -14.93 4.96 -10.56
CA ASP A 70 -15.08 3.90 -9.56
C ASP A 70 -14.54 4.37 -8.20
N PHE A 71 -13.35 5.00 -8.16
CA PHE A 71 -12.79 5.55 -6.94
C PHE A 71 -13.72 6.57 -6.26
N LYS A 72 -14.24 7.53 -7.03
CA LYS A 72 -15.19 8.53 -6.52
C LYS A 72 -16.48 7.92 -6.01
N SER A 73 -16.99 6.89 -6.68
CA SER A 73 -18.20 6.19 -6.25
C SER A 73 -17.97 5.38 -4.98
N LEU A 74 -16.88 4.61 -4.93
CA LEU A 74 -16.54 3.72 -3.82
C LEU A 74 -16.21 4.47 -2.52
N THR A 75 -15.62 5.66 -2.64
CA THR A 75 -15.19 6.45 -1.47
C THR A 75 -16.26 7.41 -0.95
N LYS A 76 -17.44 7.45 -1.58
CA LYS A 76 -18.53 8.36 -1.19
C LYS A 76 -19.17 7.98 0.15
N ASP A 77 -19.35 6.68 0.39
CA ASP A 77 -20.15 6.14 1.48
C ASP A 77 -19.32 5.25 2.45
N VAL A 78 -18.00 5.49 2.53
CA VAL A 78 -17.12 4.80 3.47
C VAL A 78 -16.37 5.81 4.34
N ASP A 79 -16.13 5.46 5.59
CA ASP A 79 -15.38 6.29 6.54
C ASP A 79 -13.88 6.25 6.27
N ILE A 80 -13.37 5.06 5.87
CA ILE A 80 -11.95 4.81 5.70
C ILE A 80 -11.72 4.01 4.41
N ALA A 81 -10.75 4.44 3.59
CA ALA A 81 -10.27 3.73 2.42
C ALA A 81 -8.82 3.28 2.61
N LEU A 82 -8.59 1.97 2.59
CA LEU A 82 -7.29 1.31 2.69
C LEU A 82 -6.82 0.93 1.29
N LEU A 83 -5.88 1.70 0.74
CA LEU A 83 -5.54 1.71 -0.67
C LEU A 83 -4.12 1.18 -0.91
N GLN A 84 -3.96 0.29 -1.89
CA GLN A 84 -2.67 -0.18 -2.36
C GLN A 84 -2.44 0.27 -3.79
N GLU A 85 -1.18 0.28 -4.20
CA GLU A 85 -0.72 0.81 -5.48
C GLU A 85 -1.17 2.25 -5.76
N ALA A 86 -1.26 3.09 -4.73
CA ALA A 86 -1.37 4.53 -4.97
C ALA A 86 -0.16 4.99 -5.80
N TYR A 87 -0.44 5.70 -6.90
CA TYR A 87 0.53 6.12 -7.90
C TYR A 87 0.25 7.57 -8.30
N LEU A 88 0.96 8.52 -7.67
CA LEU A 88 0.65 9.95 -7.77
C LEU A 88 1.14 10.57 -9.09
N ASP A 89 0.67 10.03 -10.22
CA ASP A 89 0.74 10.72 -11.49
C ASP A 89 -0.19 11.95 -11.52
N LYS A 90 -0.22 12.67 -12.63
CA LYS A 90 -1.07 13.87 -12.76
C LYS A 90 -2.55 13.57 -12.51
N LYS A 91 -3.05 12.41 -12.98
CA LYS A 91 -4.46 12.01 -12.85
C LYS A 91 -4.80 11.68 -11.39
N MET A 92 -4.07 10.77 -10.76
CA MET A 92 -4.35 10.37 -9.38
C MET A 92 -4.09 11.51 -8.40
N THR A 93 -3.04 12.31 -8.59
CA THR A 93 -2.79 13.53 -7.79
C THR A 93 -3.96 14.50 -7.85
N ARG A 94 -4.54 14.74 -9.04
CA ARG A 94 -5.72 15.59 -9.19
C ARG A 94 -6.92 15.00 -8.46
N VAL A 95 -7.22 13.72 -8.68
CA VAL A 95 -8.37 13.03 -8.07
C VAL A 95 -8.26 13.03 -6.54
N PHE A 96 -7.08 12.77 -5.99
CA PHE A 96 -6.86 12.80 -4.53
C PHE A 96 -6.99 14.21 -3.97
N ARG A 97 -6.37 15.21 -4.62
CA ARG A 97 -6.43 16.61 -4.18
C ARG A 97 -7.85 17.17 -4.19
N GLU A 98 -8.65 16.78 -5.18
CA GLU A 98 -10.02 17.29 -5.41
C GLU A 98 -11.09 16.42 -4.73
N HIS A 99 -10.70 15.45 -3.89
CA HIS A 99 -11.68 14.63 -3.19
C HIS A 99 -12.53 15.49 -2.24
N PRO A 100 -13.87 15.40 -2.31
CA PRO A 100 -14.76 16.36 -1.65
C PRO A 100 -14.72 16.26 -0.11
N THR A 101 -14.48 15.09 0.44
CA THR A 101 -14.60 14.83 1.89
C THR A 101 -13.36 14.21 2.51
N MET A 102 -12.62 13.37 1.78
CA MET A 102 -11.50 12.62 2.36
C MET A 102 -10.20 13.40 2.34
N ARG A 103 -9.45 13.26 3.41
CA ARG A 103 -8.02 13.46 3.49
C ARG A 103 -7.33 12.13 3.21
N LEU A 104 -6.34 12.15 2.33
CA LEU A 104 -5.56 10.98 1.94
C LEU A 104 -4.11 11.16 2.40
N GLU A 105 -3.59 10.15 3.10
CA GLU A 105 -2.23 10.08 3.59
C GLU A 105 -1.53 8.88 2.95
N MET A 106 -0.53 9.13 2.10
CA MET A 106 0.19 8.08 1.37
C MET A 106 1.61 7.91 1.91
N ALA A 107 1.99 6.69 2.26
CA ALA A 107 3.39 6.34 2.50
C ALA A 107 4.04 5.85 1.19
N THR A 108 5.06 6.55 0.73
CA THR A 108 5.77 6.27 -0.51
C THR A 108 6.71 5.08 -0.33
N SER A 109 6.50 4.03 -1.12
CA SER A 109 7.39 2.87 -1.21
C SER A 109 8.67 3.20 -2.01
N PHE A 110 8.49 3.81 -3.15
CA PHE A 110 9.52 4.22 -4.08
C PHE A 110 8.98 5.28 -5.06
N ILE A 111 9.88 5.91 -5.81
CA ILE A 111 9.59 6.94 -6.80
C ILE A 111 10.03 6.40 -8.16
N LEU A 112 9.15 6.42 -9.18
CA LEU A 112 9.50 6.07 -10.55
C LEU A 112 10.18 7.27 -11.23
N ALA A 113 11.50 7.31 -11.19
CA ALA A 113 12.27 8.39 -11.80
C ALA A 113 12.13 8.41 -13.34
N SER A 114 12.01 7.23 -13.96
CA SER A 114 11.79 7.08 -15.41
C SER A 114 10.43 7.57 -15.91
N ARG A 115 9.50 7.87 -15.00
CA ARG A 115 8.13 8.35 -15.28
C ARG A 115 7.90 9.79 -14.79
N GLY A 116 8.95 10.57 -14.62
CA GLY A 116 8.86 11.95 -14.14
C GLY A 116 8.77 12.06 -12.61
N TYR A 117 9.47 11.17 -11.90
CA TYR A 117 9.53 11.14 -10.42
C TYR A 117 8.17 10.91 -9.75
N VAL A 118 7.39 9.96 -10.26
CA VAL A 118 6.07 9.63 -9.71
C VAL A 118 6.19 8.74 -8.47
N PRO A 119 5.71 9.19 -7.29
CA PRO A 119 5.67 8.37 -6.08
C PRO A 119 4.64 7.25 -6.19
N SER A 120 4.97 6.08 -5.63
CA SER A 120 4.05 4.94 -5.52
C SER A 120 4.13 4.32 -4.13
N GLY A 121 2.97 3.93 -3.57
CA GLY A 121 2.91 3.39 -2.21
C GLY A 121 1.54 2.88 -1.79
N THR A 122 1.31 2.90 -0.48
CA THR A 122 0.00 2.62 0.13
C THR A 122 -0.58 3.89 0.73
N ALA A 123 -1.91 4.06 0.69
CA ALA A 123 -2.55 5.24 1.22
C ALA A 123 -3.75 4.90 2.10
N ILE A 124 -4.03 5.74 3.08
CA ILE A 124 -5.26 5.74 3.86
C ILE A 124 -6.01 7.03 3.54
N GLY A 125 -7.25 6.88 3.06
CA GLY A 125 -8.19 7.99 2.90
C GLY A 125 -9.23 7.95 4.00
N SER A 126 -9.64 9.10 4.53
CA SER A 126 -10.73 9.17 5.51
C SER A 126 -11.38 10.55 5.53
N ASP A 127 -12.67 10.59 5.79
CA ASP A 127 -13.41 11.81 6.13
C ASP A 127 -13.37 12.13 7.63
N VAL A 128 -12.83 11.21 8.44
CA VAL A 128 -12.58 11.39 9.88
C VAL A 128 -11.11 11.74 10.11
N LYS A 129 -10.86 12.63 11.07
CA LYS A 129 -9.50 13.05 11.45
C LYS A 129 -8.70 11.86 11.99
N MET A 130 -7.54 11.60 11.40
CA MET A 130 -6.55 10.69 11.96
C MET A 130 -5.93 11.31 13.22
N THR A 131 -5.90 10.56 14.31
CA THR A 131 -5.28 10.97 15.59
C THR A 131 -3.80 10.65 15.62
N ASP A 132 -3.39 9.59 14.89
CA ASP A 132 -2.00 9.17 14.72
C ASP A 132 -1.82 8.63 13.31
N LEU A 133 -0.62 8.80 12.74
CA LEU A 133 -0.26 8.33 11.41
C LEU A 133 1.17 7.82 11.42
N GLY A 134 1.39 6.65 10.85
CA GLY A 134 2.72 6.10 10.72
C GLY A 134 2.87 5.18 9.52
N TYR A 135 4.11 4.75 9.32
CA TYR A 135 4.45 3.85 8.22
C TYR A 135 5.55 2.86 8.62
N ARG A 136 5.68 1.82 7.81
CA ARG A 136 6.85 0.93 7.80
C ARG A 136 7.29 0.68 6.37
N ILE A 137 8.58 0.64 6.15
CA ILE A 137 9.18 0.27 4.86
C ILE A 137 9.76 -1.12 5.00
N SER A 138 9.42 -2.03 4.09
CA SER A 138 9.90 -3.40 4.14
C SER A 138 11.43 -3.47 4.07
N GLU A 139 12.06 -4.18 5.01
CA GLU A 139 13.50 -4.50 4.93
C GLU A 139 13.79 -5.39 3.71
N PRO A 140 13.06 -6.50 3.48
CA PRO A 140 13.20 -7.25 2.24
C PRO A 140 12.74 -6.40 1.05
N ARG A 141 13.43 -6.58 -0.08
CA ARG A 141 13.12 -5.93 -1.35
C ARG A 141 12.66 -6.96 -2.37
N GLU A 142 11.81 -6.53 -3.30
CA GLU A 142 11.40 -7.36 -4.43
C GLU A 142 12.63 -7.77 -5.24
N PRO A 143 12.69 -9.01 -5.74
CA PRO A 143 13.75 -9.42 -6.65
C PRO A 143 13.67 -8.57 -7.92
N VAL A 144 14.67 -8.56 -8.75
CA VAL A 144 14.75 -7.83 -10.04
C VAL A 144 14.69 -6.31 -9.88
N ILE A 145 13.53 -5.74 -9.51
CA ILE A 145 13.33 -4.27 -9.40
C ILE A 145 13.90 -3.68 -8.11
N ARG A 146 14.16 -4.51 -7.09
CA ARG A 146 14.78 -4.17 -5.80
C ARG A 146 14.06 -3.06 -5.03
N THR A 147 12.77 -2.85 -5.29
CA THR A 147 11.96 -1.87 -4.56
C THR A 147 11.47 -2.43 -3.23
N PRO A 148 11.40 -1.61 -2.17
CA PRO A 148 10.68 -1.94 -0.95
C PRO A 148 9.18 -1.76 -1.16
N LYS A 149 8.38 -2.18 -0.18
CA LYS A 149 6.96 -1.85 -0.06
C LYS A 149 6.71 -1.07 1.23
N ALA A 150 5.93 -0.01 1.14
CA ALA A 150 5.43 0.70 2.30
C ALA A 150 4.16 0.03 2.84
N VAL A 151 3.96 0.17 4.13
CA VAL A 151 2.71 -0.09 4.85
C VAL A 151 2.36 1.19 5.58
N THR A 152 1.12 1.65 5.40
CA THR A 152 0.61 2.83 6.09
C THR A 152 -0.34 2.38 7.19
N TYR A 153 -0.30 3.02 8.35
CA TYR A 153 -1.25 2.80 9.43
C TYR A 153 -1.67 4.12 10.05
N ALA A 154 -2.91 4.17 10.52
CA ALA A 154 -3.47 5.34 11.17
C ALA A 154 -4.38 4.94 12.33
N LYS A 155 -4.56 5.85 13.30
CA LYS A 155 -5.53 5.70 14.38
C LYS A 155 -6.65 6.70 14.22
N PHE A 156 -7.83 6.29 14.68
CA PHE A 156 -9.05 7.09 14.66
C PHE A 156 -9.74 7.00 16.01
N ALA A 157 -10.15 8.14 16.54
CA ALA A 157 -11.03 8.18 17.70
C ALA A 157 -12.39 7.55 17.34
N ILE A 158 -13.04 6.90 18.32
CA ILE A 158 -14.39 6.35 18.21
C ILE A 158 -15.26 7.10 19.21
N GLU A 159 -16.42 7.58 18.77
CA GLU A 159 -17.32 8.37 19.61
C GLU A 159 -17.75 7.58 20.86
N GLY A 160 -17.61 8.23 22.02
CA GLY A 160 -17.94 7.61 23.32
C GLY A 160 -16.95 6.56 23.83
N HIS A 161 -15.86 6.24 23.09
CA HIS A 161 -14.89 5.23 23.48
C HIS A 161 -13.52 5.85 23.78
N LYS A 162 -12.78 5.24 24.72
CA LYS A 162 -11.43 5.65 25.07
C LYS A 162 -10.39 5.10 24.13
N GLU A 163 -10.58 3.89 23.69
CA GLU A 163 -9.71 3.18 22.76
C GLU A 163 -9.98 3.65 21.32
N GLU A 164 -8.89 3.79 20.55
CA GLU A 164 -8.93 4.22 19.17
C GLU A 164 -8.92 3.00 18.24
N LEU A 165 -9.51 3.11 17.06
CA LEU A 165 -9.35 2.13 15.99
C LEU A 165 -7.99 2.30 15.32
N LEU A 166 -7.18 1.25 15.30
CA LEU A 166 -5.98 1.15 14.48
C LEU A 166 -6.33 0.54 13.12
N THR A 167 -6.08 1.25 12.03
CA THR A 167 -6.19 0.72 10.67
C THR A 167 -4.82 0.59 10.02
N ILE A 168 -4.62 -0.48 9.25
CA ILE A 168 -3.36 -0.78 8.57
C ILE A 168 -3.67 -1.18 7.13
N THR A 169 -3.04 -0.52 6.17
CA THR A 169 -3.06 -0.94 4.77
C THR A 169 -1.70 -1.47 4.35
N ILE A 170 -1.67 -2.69 3.82
CA ILE A 170 -0.46 -3.35 3.34
C ILE A 170 -0.54 -3.64 1.84
N HIS A 171 0.54 -3.35 1.14
CA HIS A 171 0.90 -4.03 -0.10
C HIS A 171 2.14 -4.86 0.21
N ALA A 172 1.96 -6.15 0.44
CA ALA A 172 3.06 -7.01 0.88
C ALA A 172 4.10 -7.20 -0.22
N ILE A 173 5.35 -7.41 0.21
CA ILE A 173 6.47 -7.65 -0.70
C ILE A 173 6.20 -8.88 -1.57
N ASN A 174 6.33 -8.71 -2.90
CA ASN A 174 6.02 -9.76 -3.88
C ASN A 174 7.27 -10.53 -4.34
N PHE A 175 7.04 -11.70 -4.98
CA PHE A 175 8.08 -12.59 -5.55
C PHE A 175 9.19 -12.99 -4.57
N VAL A 176 8.92 -12.97 -3.28
CA VAL A 176 9.86 -13.36 -2.22
C VAL A 176 9.44 -14.69 -1.57
N SER A 177 10.36 -15.30 -0.82
CA SER A 177 10.04 -16.47 0.00
C SER A 177 9.08 -16.13 1.15
N SER A 178 8.38 -17.13 1.69
CA SER A 178 7.56 -16.97 2.90
C SER A 178 8.36 -16.41 4.09
N LYS A 179 9.66 -16.76 4.23
CA LYS A 179 10.53 -16.21 5.28
C LYS A 179 10.70 -14.69 5.14
N LYS A 180 10.93 -14.18 3.94
CA LYS A 180 11.06 -12.73 3.69
C LYS A 180 9.71 -12.00 3.87
N LEU A 181 8.60 -12.61 3.44
CA LEU A 181 7.26 -12.08 3.71
C LEU A 181 7.05 -11.94 5.22
N MET A 182 7.40 -12.96 6.01
CA MET A 182 7.25 -12.94 7.46
C MET A 182 8.10 -11.86 8.15
N VAL A 183 9.24 -11.47 7.60
CA VAL A 183 10.03 -10.32 8.11
C VAL A 183 9.17 -9.05 8.07
N GLN A 184 8.53 -8.75 6.92
CA GLN A 184 7.65 -7.60 6.79
C GLN A 184 6.43 -7.69 7.71
N LEU A 185 5.71 -8.82 7.70
CA LEU A 185 4.52 -9.00 8.52
C LEU A 185 4.81 -8.92 10.02
N ASN A 186 5.94 -9.48 10.49
CA ASN A 186 6.34 -9.38 11.89
C ASN A 186 6.70 -7.95 12.32
N ASP A 187 7.23 -7.12 11.42
CA ASP A 187 7.48 -5.73 11.74
C ASP A 187 6.18 -4.95 11.97
N ILE A 188 5.17 -5.20 11.15
CA ILE A 188 3.82 -4.63 11.35
C ILE A 188 3.15 -5.22 12.60
N ALA A 189 3.33 -6.50 12.88
CA ALA A 189 2.80 -7.14 14.09
C ALA A 189 3.26 -6.45 15.39
N LYS A 190 4.42 -5.76 15.40
CA LYS A 190 4.85 -4.96 16.55
C LYS A 190 3.91 -3.77 16.79
N VAL A 191 3.42 -3.14 15.72
CA VAL A 191 2.45 -2.02 15.81
C VAL A 191 1.14 -2.55 16.39
N VAL A 192 0.65 -3.70 15.88
CA VAL A 192 -0.58 -4.34 16.39
C VAL A 192 -0.47 -4.71 17.88
N ARG A 193 0.66 -5.30 18.30
CA ARG A 193 0.87 -5.68 19.73
C ARG A 193 0.98 -4.49 20.67
N ALA A 194 1.47 -3.37 20.19
CA ALA A 194 1.57 -2.13 20.99
C ALA A 194 0.23 -1.41 21.13
N HIS A 195 -0.77 -1.77 20.32
CA HIS A 195 -2.09 -1.14 20.32
C HIS A 195 -3.06 -1.92 21.23
N LYS A 196 -3.90 -1.21 22.00
CA LYS A 196 -4.85 -1.82 22.95
C LYS A 196 -6.28 -1.89 22.41
N GLY A 197 -6.64 -0.98 21.50
CA GLY A 197 -8.00 -0.87 20.96
C GLY A 197 -8.28 -1.84 19.81
N PRO A 198 -9.42 -1.65 19.14
CA PRO A 198 -9.77 -2.41 17.94
C PRO A 198 -8.76 -2.20 16.81
N VAL A 199 -8.63 -3.22 15.96
CA VAL A 199 -7.67 -3.23 14.85
C VAL A 199 -8.37 -3.71 13.58
N VAL A 200 -8.10 -3.04 12.45
CA VAL A 200 -8.35 -3.55 11.10
C VAL A 200 -7.05 -3.54 10.32
N TRP A 201 -6.61 -4.70 9.84
CA TRP A 201 -5.42 -4.86 9.00
C TRP A 201 -5.85 -5.47 7.66
N ALA A 202 -5.79 -4.67 6.59
CA ALA A 202 -6.23 -5.09 5.27
C ALA A 202 -5.19 -4.79 4.19
N GLY A 203 -5.39 -5.39 3.01
CA GLY A 203 -4.58 -5.11 1.84
C GLY A 203 -4.32 -6.32 0.96
N ASP A 204 -3.39 -6.11 0.03
CA ASP A 204 -2.81 -7.14 -0.81
C ASP A 204 -1.60 -7.78 -0.08
N PHE A 205 -1.80 -9.00 0.40
CA PHE A 205 -0.77 -9.76 1.15
C PHE A 205 0.17 -10.57 0.25
N ASN A 206 -0.06 -10.57 -1.06
CA ASN A 206 0.76 -11.32 -2.03
C ASN A 206 1.00 -12.79 -1.65
N THR A 207 -0.03 -13.45 -1.12
CA THR A 207 -0.01 -14.81 -0.57
C THR A 207 -0.35 -15.88 -1.62
N TRP A 208 0.22 -15.78 -2.82
CA TRP A 208 -0.05 -16.65 -3.96
C TRP A 208 0.48 -18.09 -3.84
N SER A 209 0.86 -18.54 -2.64
CA SER A 209 1.22 -19.94 -2.37
C SER A 209 0.67 -20.42 -1.04
N LYS A 210 0.31 -21.72 -0.96
CA LYS A 210 -0.21 -22.35 0.27
C LYS A 210 0.70 -22.12 1.49
N LYS A 211 2.04 -22.09 1.28
CA LYS A 211 2.99 -21.84 2.36
C LYS A 211 2.90 -20.39 2.87
N LYS A 212 2.77 -19.40 1.97
CA LYS A 212 2.60 -18.00 2.37
C LYS A 212 1.27 -17.78 3.10
N LEU A 213 0.18 -18.33 2.57
CA LEU A 213 -1.13 -18.31 3.22
C LEU A 213 -1.05 -18.86 4.65
N ARG A 214 -0.50 -20.06 4.82
CA ARG A 214 -0.40 -20.69 6.13
C ARG A 214 0.36 -19.83 7.14
N VAL A 215 1.58 -19.36 6.81
CA VAL A 215 2.38 -18.58 7.76
C VAL A 215 1.76 -17.20 8.07
N MET A 216 1.03 -16.62 7.13
CA MET A 216 0.24 -15.39 7.37
C MET A 216 -0.90 -15.68 8.36
N HIS A 217 -1.74 -16.69 8.12
CA HIS A 217 -2.84 -17.02 9.02
C HIS A 217 -2.36 -17.42 10.41
N GLU A 218 -1.24 -18.15 10.51
CA GLU A 218 -0.61 -18.46 11.81
C GLU A 218 -0.20 -17.20 12.58
N LEU A 219 0.28 -16.17 11.88
CA LEU A 219 0.58 -14.87 12.49
C LEU A 219 -0.68 -14.14 12.91
N MET A 220 -1.70 -14.07 12.03
CA MET A 220 -2.97 -13.39 12.35
C MET A 220 -3.65 -14.02 13.57
N ALA A 221 -3.68 -15.36 13.66
CA ALA A 221 -4.19 -16.06 14.82
C ALA A 221 -3.43 -15.72 16.12
N LYS A 222 -2.08 -15.60 16.07
CA LYS A 222 -1.25 -15.17 17.22
C LYS A 222 -1.48 -13.72 17.64
N LEU A 223 -2.07 -12.91 16.77
CA LEU A 223 -2.44 -11.52 17.03
C LEU A 223 -3.91 -11.38 17.41
N GLU A 224 -4.63 -12.51 17.51
CA GLU A 224 -6.08 -12.56 17.77
C GLU A 224 -6.91 -11.81 16.70
N LEU A 225 -6.39 -11.78 15.47
CA LEU A 225 -7.07 -11.19 14.34
C LEU A 225 -7.86 -12.25 13.58
N THR A 226 -9.15 -11.98 13.39
CA THR A 226 -10.07 -12.82 12.61
C THR A 226 -10.13 -12.32 11.16
N GLU A 227 -10.16 -13.23 10.20
CA GLU A 227 -10.41 -12.88 8.78
C GLU A 227 -11.89 -12.55 8.58
N ALA A 228 -12.21 -11.42 7.96
CA ALA A 228 -13.57 -11.13 7.54
C ALA A 228 -13.99 -12.10 6.42
N PRO A 229 -15.18 -12.74 6.53
CA PRO A 229 -15.66 -13.66 5.52
C PRO A 229 -16.11 -12.88 4.29
N PHE A 230 -15.61 -13.25 3.12
CA PHE A 230 -16.07 -12.69 1.85
C PHE A 230 -16.61 -13.79 0.94
N GLY A 231 -17.65 -13.45 0.21
CA GLY A 231 -18.14 -14.25 -0.91
C GLY A 231 -17.11 -14.40 -2.04
N PRO A 232 -17.51 -15.00 -3.18
CA PRO A 232 -16.65 -15.12 -4.36
C PRO A 232 -16.30 -13.74 -4.92
N GLY A 233 -15.22 -13.66 -5.72
CA GLY A 233 -14.83 -12.42 -6.43
C GLY A 233 -13.51 -11.81 -5.97
N ARG A 234 -12.95 -12.21 -4.81
CA ARG A 234 -11.61 -11.75 -4.40
C ARG A 234 -10.55 -12.13 -5.44
N MET A 235 -9.55 -11.28 -5.63
CA MET A 235 -8.41 -11.55 -6.51
C MET A 235 -7.67 -12.82 -6.10
N LYS A 236 -7.34 -13.65 -7.09
CA LYS A 236 -6.58 -14.89 -6.90
C LYS A 236 -5.38 -14.95 -7.84
N VAL A 237 -4.25 -15.39 -7.30
CA VAL A 237 -3.04 -15.70 -8.08
C VAL A 237 -2.69 -17.16 -7.84
N PHE A 238 -2.54 -17.94 -8.92
CA PHE A 238 -2.36 -19.40 -8.88
C PHE A 238 -3.41 -20.10 -7.98
N GLY A 239 -4.67 -19.62 -8.04
CA GLY A 239 -5.79 -20.17 -7.27
C GLY A 239 -5.83 -19.76 -5.80
N ASN A 240 -4.85 -19.02 -5.29
CA ASN A 240 -4.80 -18.54 -3.91
C ASN A 240 -5.28 -17.09 -3.84
N VAL A 241 -6.12 -16.78 -2.86
CA VAL A 241 -6.53 -15.40 -2.53
C VAL A 241 -5.32 -14.60 -2.07
N ILE A 242 -5.26 -13.33 -2.42
CA ILE A 242 -4.17 -12.43 -2.04
C ILE A 242 -4.64 -11.18 -1.29
N ASP A 243 -5.91 -10.80 -1.41
CA ASP A 243 -6.52 -9.66 -0.73
C ASP A 243 -7.31 -10.12 0.50
N PHE A 244 -7.04 -9.50 1.65
CA PHE A 244 -7.64 -9.86 2.93
C PHE A 244 -7.99 -8.64 3.76
N VAL A 245 -8.98 -8.82 4.64
CA VAL A 245 -9.29 -7.92 5.76
C VAL A 245 -9.28 -8.77 7.03
N PHE A 246 -8.42 -8.43 7.97
CA PHE A 246 -8.33 -9.01 9.31
C PHE A 246 -8.74 -7.98 10.34
N TYR A 247 -9.44 -8.39 11.38
CA TYR A 247 -9.92 -7.46 12.42
C TYR A 247 -9.94 -8.10 13.81
N LYS A 248 -9.96 -7.28 14.85
CA LYS A 248 -10.25 -7.66 16.23
C LYS A 248 -10.86 -6.48 17.00
N GLY A 249 -11.59 -6.78 18.07
CA GLY A 249 -12.21 -5.79 18.95
C GLY A 249 -13.34 -5.01 18.28
N LEU A 250 -13.93 -5.55 17.23
CA LEU A 250 -15.09 -5.05 16.50
C LEU A 250 -16.03 -6.22 16.20
N GLU A 251 -17.31 -5.93 16.02
CA GLU A 251 -18.28 -6.86 15.48
C GLU A 251 -18.53 -6.58 14.00
N LEU A 252 -18.49 -7.63 13.18
CA LEU A 252 -18.74 -7.53 11.75
C LEU A 252 -20.23 -7.48 11.47
N ARG A 253 -20.70 -6.42 10.81
CA ARG A 253 -22.09 -6.31 10.34
C ARG A 253 -22.23 -6.88 8.93
N ASP A 254 -21.32 -6.49 8.02
CA ASP A 254 -21.37 -6.93 6.62
C ASP A 254 -19.98 -6.97 6.00
N SER A 255 -19.82 -7.81 4.97
CA SER A 255 -18.60 -7.91 4.19
C SER A 255 -18.91 -8.40 2.78
N TYR A 256 -18.50 -7.65 1.76
CA TYR A 256 -18.75 -7.99 0.38
C TYR A 256 -17.63 -7.55 -0.57
N VAL A 257 -17.56 -8.21 -1.72
CA VAL A 257 -16.69 -7.88 -2.85
C VAL A 257 -17.56 -7.23 -3.91
N LEU A 258 -17.01 -6.27 -4.65
CA LEU A 258 -17.67 -5.58 -5.77
C LEU A 258 -17.08 -6.08 -7.11
N PRO A 259 -17.47 -7.25 -7.60
CA PRO A 259 -16.87 -7.88 -8.77
C PRO A 259 -17.14 -7.13 -10.07
N GLU A 260 -18.20 -6.31 -10.11
CA GLU A 260 -18.58 -5.47 -11.25
C GLU A 260 -17.65 -4.28 -11.48
N VAL A 261 -16.92 -3.84 -10.46
CA VAL A 261 -15.99 -2.71 -10.56
C VAL A 261 -14.79 -3.08 -11.44
N GLN A 262 -14.50 -2.25 -12.43
CA GLN A 262 -13.48 -2.50 -13.46
C GLN A 262 -12.26 -1.57 -13.37
N GLY A 263 -12.22 -0.67 -12.38
CA GLY A 263 -11.16 0.33 -12.21
C GLY A 263 -9.77 -0.22 -11.87
N ALA A 264 -9.70 -1.49 -11.46
CA ALA A 264 -8.47 -2.22 -11.22
C ALA A 264 -8.62 -3.70 -11.59
N ASP A 265 -7.52 -4.43 -11.63
CA ASP A 265 -7.50 -5.90 -11.74
C ASP A 265 -7.90 -6.57 -10.42
N HIS A 266 -7.64 -5.93 -9.28
CA HIS A 266 -8.20 -6.32 -7.98
C HIS A 266 -9.61 -5.77 -7.79
N LYS A 267 -10.45 -6.55 -7.12
CA LYS A 267 -11.84 -6.14 -6.82
C LYS A 267 -11.92 -5.46 -5.46
N PRO A 268 -12.65 -4.33 -5.36
CA PRO A 268 -12.85 -3.66 -4.08
C PRO A 268 -13.56 -4.58 -3.09
N MET A 269 -13.14 -4.51 -1.85
CA MET A 269 -13.71 -5.22 -0.71
C MET A 269 -14.20 -4.19 0.29
N VAL A 270 -15.44 -4.32 0.74
CA VAL A 270 -16.03 -3.44 1.73
C VAL A 270 -16.40 -4.26 2.97
N VAL A 271 -16.12 -3.70 4.13
CA VAL A 271 -16.56 -4.24 5.43
C VAL A 271 -17.28 -3.15 6.19
N GLU A 272 -18.32 -3.52 6.91
CA GLU A 272 -18.99 -2.68 7.88
C GLU A 272 -18.90 -3.31 9.26
N PHE A 273 -18.38 -2.56 10.21
CA PHE A 273 -18.24 -2.95 11.61
C PHE A 273 -19.09 -2.09 12.53
N TYR A 274 -19.33 -2.59 13.74
CA TYR A 274 -19.78 -1.78 14.87
C TYR A 274 -18.99 -2.17 16.12
N LEU A 275 -18.97 -1.29 17.10
CA LEU A 275 -18.37 -1.55 18.41
C LEU A 275 -19.51 -1.90 19.37
N PRO A 276 -19.44 -3.10 20.02
CA PRO A 276 -20.51 -3.53 20.93
C PRO A 276 -20.57 -2.73 22.22
#